data_80aa084e54bc4304755cc96881834a82
#
_entry.id   80aa084e54bc4304755cc96881834a82
#
_cell.length_a   1.000
_cell.length_b   1.000
_cell.length_c   1.000
_cell.angle_alpha   90.00
_cell.angle_beta   90.00
_cell.angle_gamma   90.00
#
_symmetry.space_group_name_H-M   'P 1'
#
loop_
_entity.id
_entity.type
_entity.pdbx_description
1 polymer ?
#
loop_
_entity_poly.entity_id
_entity_poly.type
_entity_poly.pdbx_seq_one_letter_code
_entity_poly.pdbx_strand_id
1 'polypeptide(L)'
;MSLLSSLLDLLFPPKCPFCGRVLDKPGICDACRKALPWTEGEDALRRGPGGFRCAAPLWYQGLAREGLHRFKFRGLSSAAGPLGELLAQCAAEHFSGAFDTVTWVPVSPRRLRQRGYDQARLLAESACRLWDTTPVPLLCKTVHNPAQSGLRESAARRANVLGVYAPASPEQTAGKRILLVDDICTTGATLMECARVLREAGAEDVICAAVALTPLEKGTGGPKNA
;
A
#
# COMPACT_ATOMS: atom_id res chain seq x y z
N MET A 1 30.20 -8.02 0.71
CA MET A 1 29.21 -8.51 1.72
C MET A 1 29.95 -8.68 3.01
N SER A 2 29.54 -8.00 4.09
CA SER A 2 30.26 -8.06 5.36
C SER A 2 29.94 -9.36 6.10
N LEU A 3 30.91 -9.89 6.89
CA LEU A 3 30.72 -11.08 7.74
C LEU A 3 29.49 -10.93 8.68
N LEU A 4 29.18 -9.69 9.05
CA LEU A 4 28.02 -9.36 9.90
C LEU A 4 26.68 -9.62 9.18
N SER A 5 26.57 -9.34 7.88
CA SER A 5 25.36 -9.62 7.10
C SER A 5 25.13 -11.13 6.96
N SER A 6 26.18 -11.91 6.74
CA SER A 6 26.08 -13.36 6.63
C SER A 6 25.65 -14.02 7.96
N LEU A 7 26.10 -13.49 9.12
CA LEU A 7 25.69 -13.98 10.42
C LEU A 7 24.23 -13.63 10.75
N LEU A 8 23.78 -12.43 10.36
CA LEU A 8 22.38 -12.01 10.51
C LEU A 8 21.45 -12.84 9.62
N ASP A 9 21.86 -13.15 8.39
CA ASP A 9 21.10 -14.00 7.48
C ASP A 9 20.99 -15.45 8.00
N LEU A 10 21.98 -15.94 8.73
CA LEU A 10 21.92 -17.25 9.36
C LEU A 10 20.92 -17.30 10.53
N LEU A 11 20.84 -16.22 11.33
CA LEU A 11 19.92 -16.12 12.47
C LEU A 11 18.50 -15.73 12.05
N PHE A 12 18.36 -14.94 10.99
CA PHE A 12 17.11 -14.41 10.47
C PHE A 12 17.03 -14.61 8.95
N PRO A 13 16.96 -15.86 8.47
CA PRO A 13 16.95 -16.12 7.05
C PRO A 13 15.75 -15.46 6.37
N PRO A 14 15.92 -14.97 5.13
CA PRO A 14 14.84 -14.38 4.37
C PRO A 14 13.69 -15.38 4.22
N LYS A 15 12.47 -14.90 4.32
CA LYS A 15 11.26 -15.74 4.22
C LYS A 15 10.34 -15.21 3.14
N CYS A 16 9.71 -16.12 2.41
CA CYS A 16 8.65 -15.76 1.48
C CYS A 16 7.52 -15.04 2.23
N PRO A 17 7.12 -13.81 1.80
CA PRO A 17 6.08 -13.04 2.50
C PRO A 17 4.72 -13.74 2.53
N PHE A 18 4.47 -14.64 1.57
CA PHE A 18 3.17 -15.29 1.39
C PHE A 18 3.04 -16.65 2.09
N CYS A 19 4.03 -17.50 2.10
CA CYS A 19 3.96 -18.83 2.74
C CYS A 19 4.88 -18.98 3.97
N GLY A 20 5.83 -18.05 4.17
CA GLY A 20 6.78 -18.11 5.29
C GLY A 20 7.94 -19.11 5.08
N ARG A 21 8.04 -19.78 3.91
CA ARG A 21 9.17 -20.65 3.58
C ARG A 21 10.47 -19.87 3.64
N VAL A 22 11.49 -20.44 4.23
CA VAL A 22 12.86 -19.90 4.20
C VAL A 22 13.39 -19.93 2.77
N LEU A 23 14.07 -18.88 2.39
CA LEU A 23 14.65 -18.68 1.07
C LEU A 23 16.15 -18.39 1.20
N ASP A 24 16.91 -18.64 0.16
CA ASP A 24 18.33 -18.29 0.08
C ASP A 24 18.56 -16.78 -0.11
N LYS A 25 17.58 -16.09 -0.70
CA LYS A 25 17.58 -14.65 -0.96
C LYS A 25 16.21 -14.05 -0.66
N PRO A 26 16.15 -12.75 -0.28
CA PRO A 26 14.87 -12.04 -0.15
C PRO A 26 14.06 -12.15 -1.45
N GLY A 27 12.77 -12.47 -1.34
CA GLY A 27 11.93 -12.63 -2.54
C GLY A 27 10.64 -13.40 -2.28
N ILE A 28 10.02 -13.83 -3.36
CA ILE A 28 8.80 -14.64 -3.37
C ILE A 28 9.16 -16.00 -3.97
N CYS A 29 8.86 -17.10 -3.27
CA CYS A 29 9.14 -18.43 -3.79
C CYS A 29 8.29 -18.74 -5.04
N ASP A 30 8.81 -19.59 -5.93
CA ASP A 30 8.16 -19.93 -7.21
C ASP A 30 6.75 -20.47 -7.05
N ALA A 31 6.52 -21.30 -6.02
CA ALA A 31 5.19 -21.84 -5.74
C ALA A 31 4.18 -20.73 -5.42
N CYS A 32 4.56 -19.74 -4.59
CA CYS A 32 3.70 -18.60 -4.30
C CYS A 32 3.55 -17.70 -5.51
N ARG A 33 4.62 -17.43 -6.25
CA ARG A 33 4.56 -16.58 -7.46
C ARG A 33 3.57 -17.13 -8.48
N LYS A 34 3.50 -18.44 -8.66
CA LYS A 34 2.52 -19.10 -9.56
C LYS A 34 1.09 -19.09 -9.03
N ALA A 35 0.91 -19.09 -7.70
CA ALA A 35 -0.41 -19.19 -7.06
C ALA A 35 -0.98 -17.86 -6.55
N LEU A 36 -0.23 -16.76 -6.67
CA LEU A 36 -0.71 -15.44 -6.28
C LEU A 36 -1.85 -15.00 -7.19
N PRO A 37 -2.87 -14.33 -6.63
CA PRO A 37 -3.98 -13.79 -7.39
C PRO A 37 -3.57 -12.46 -8.06
N TRP A 38 -2.84 -12.54 -9.16
CA TRP A 38 -2.38 -11.39 -9.91
C TRP A 38 -3.56 -10.60 -10.48
N THR A 39 -3.42 -9.29 -10.53
CA THR A 39 -4.25 -8.42 -11.36
C THR A 39 -3.62 -8.33 -12.75
N GLU A 40 -4.43 -8.14 -13.78
CA GLU A 40 -3.97 -8.06 -15.17
C GLU A 40 -4.58 -6.85 -15.88
N GLY A 41 -3.76 -6.15 -16.66
CA GLY A 41 -4.21 -5.02 -17.49
C GLY A 41 -5.00 -3.97 -16.69
N GLU A 42 -6.19 -3.62 -17.15
CA GLU A 42 -7.05 -2.63 -16.49
C GLU A 42 -7.56 -3.06 -15.10
N ASP A 43 -7.59 -4.34 -14.79
CA ASP A 43 -7.97 -4.85 -13.46
C ASP A 43 -6.96 -4.48 -12.37
N ALA A 44 -5.71 -4.18 -12.77
CA ALA A 44 -4.69 -3.65 -11.87
C ALA A 44 -4.96 -2.20 -11.44
N LEU A 45 -5.87 -1.49 -12.14
CA LEU A 45 -6.21 -0.10 -11.90
C LEU A 45 -7.60 0.06 -11.29
N ARG A 46 -7.66 0.61 -10.10
CA ARG A 46 -8.91 1.11 -9.53
C ARG A 46 -9.05 2.59 -9.84
N ARG A 47 -10.17 2.95 -10.47
CA ARG A 47 -10.57 4.34 -10.74
C ARG A 47 -11.74 4.72 -9.84
N GLY A 48 -11.86 6.02 -9.52
CA GLY A 48 -12.91 6.53 -8.65
C GLY A 48 -13.18 8.02 -8.85
N PRO A 49 -14.06 8.60 -8.03
CA PRO A 49 -14.39 10.02 -8.09
C PRO A 49 -13.17 10.93 -7.94
N GLY A 50 -13.25 12.15 -8.50
CA GLY A 50 -12.21 13.17 -8.39
C GLY A 50 -10.87 12.78 -9.01
N GLY A 51 -10.90 11.96 -10.08
CA GLY A 51 -9.70 11.50 -10.77
C GLY A 51 -8.87 10.50 -9.96
N PHE A 52 -9.47 9.84 -8.96
CA PHE A 52 -8.78 8.81 -8.18
C PHE A 52 -8.32 7.65 -9.05
N ARG A 53 -7.03 7.32 -8.94
CA ARG A 53 -6.38 6.19 -9.61
C ARG A 53 -5.49 5.48 -8.62
N CYS A 54 -5.62 4.15 -8.53
CA CYS A 54 -4.78 3.32 -7.68
C CYS A 54 -4.40 2.04 -8.42
N ALA A 55 -3.10 1.82 -8.62
CA ALA A 55 -2.56 0.58 -9.18
C ALA A 55 -2.19 -0.40 -8.08
N ALA A 56 -2.41 -1.70 -8.33
CA ALA A 56 -1.92 -2.75 -7.44
C ALA A 56 -1.74 -4.08 -8.19
N PRO A 57 -0.66 -4.82 -7.92
CA PRO A 57 -0.32 -6.06 -8.63
C PRO A 57 -1.17 -7.27 -8.23
N LEU A 58 -1.88 -7.21 -7.11
CA LEU A 58 -2.57 -8.39 -6.56
C LEU A 58 -4.02 -8.08 -6.19
N TRP A 59 -4.88 -9.10 -6.29
CA TRP A 59 -6.16 -9.12 -5.61
C TRP A 59 -5.97 -9.45 -4.12
N TYR A 60 -6.67 -8.73 -3.23
CA TYR A 60 -6.64 -9.00 -1.77
C TYR A 60 -7.49 -10.21 -1.43
N GLN A 61 -7.00 -11.41 -1.80
CA GLN A 61 -7.63 -12.70 -1.55
C GLN A 61 -6.58 -13.80 -1.39
N GLY A 62 -6.97 -14.97 -0.89
CA GLY A 62 -6.10 -16.15 -0.74
C GLY A 62 -4.74 -15.82 -0.13
N LEU A 63 -3.67 -16.26 -0.79
CA LEU A 63 -2.28 -16.07 -0.36
C LEU A 63 -1.88 -14.61 -0.17
N ALA A 64 -2.37 -13.70 -1.02
CA ALA A 64 -2.07 -12.28 -0.89
C ALA A 64 -2.64 -11.70 0.40
N ARG A 65 -3.89 -12.05 0.75
CA ARG A 65 -4.52 -11.66 2.02
C ARG A 65 -3.74 -12.19 3.22
N GLU A 66 -3.34 -13.44 3.20
CA GLU A 66 -2.57 -14.04 4.29
C GLU A 66 -1.18 -13.43 4.47
N GLY A 67 -0.46 -13.18 3.36
CA GLY A 67 0.85 -12.52 3.38
C GLY A 67 0.78 -11.12 3.94
N LEU A 68 -0.16 -10.30 3.45
CA LEU A 68 -0.38 -8.93 3.95
C LEU A 68 -0.86 -8.90 5.41
N HIS A 69 -1.63 -9.89 5.84
CA HIS A 69 -2.01 -10.02 7.25
C HIS A 69 -0.78 -10.29 8.13
N ARG A 70 0.13 -11.18 7.71
CA ARG A 70 1.41 -11.43 8.42
C ARG A 70 2.28 -10.18 8.46
N PHE A 71 2.40 -9.48 7.34
CA PHE A 71 3.11 -8.20 7.26
C PHE A 71 2.53 -7.17 8.22
N LYS A 72 1.21 -7.11 8.41
CA LYS A 72 0.55 -6.16 9.34
C LYS A 72 0.68 -6.52 10.81
N PHE A 73 0.63 -7.80 11.16
CA PHE A 73 0.32 -8.22 12.54
C PHE A 73 1.33 -9.20 13.15
N ARG A 74 2.26 -9.74 12.39
CA ARG A 74 3.21 -10.75 12.88
C ARG A 74 4.68 -10.29 12.84
N GLY A 75 4.94 -8.99 12.80
CA GLY A 75 6.30 -8.45 12.85
C GLY A 75 7.19 -8.79 11.65
N LEU A 76 6.61 -9.19 10.52
CA LEU A 76 7.37 -9.61 9.34
C LEU A 76 7.79 -8.39 8.49
N SER A 77 8.55 -7.46 9.10
CA SER A 77 9.03 -6.25 8.40
C SER A 77 9.92 -6.57 7.19
N SER A 78 10.63 -7.71 7.23
CA SER A 78 11.44 -8.19 6.11
C SER A 78 10.65 -8.46 4.82
N ALA A 79 9.32 -8.64 4.92
CA ALA A 79 8.44 -8.76 3.77
C ALA A 79 8.32 -7.45 2.94
N ALA A 80 8.69 -6.31 3.53
CA ALA A 80 8.60 -5.00 2.86
C ALA A 80 9.40 -4.95 1.56
N GLY A 81 10.59 -5.59 1.51
CA GLY A 81 11.42 -5.68 0.31
C GLY A 81 10.64 -6.25 -0.88
N PRO A 82 10.33 -7.55 -0.86
CA PRO A 82 9.63 -8.19 -1.97
C PRO A 82 8.24 -7.60 -2.28
N LEU A 83 7.51 -7.11 -1.27
CA LEU A 83 6.20 -6.47 -1.49
C LEU A 83 6.33 -5.08 -2.11
N GLY A 84 7.32 -4.29 -1.69
CA GLY A 84 7.62 -2.99 -2.29
C GLY A 84 8.12 -3.09 -3.72
N GLU A 85 8.89 -4.14 -4.06
CA GLU A 85 9.29 -4.45 -5.43
C GLU A 85 8.09 -4.73 -6.34
N LEU A 86 7.13 -5.54 -5.89
CA LEU A 86 5.89 -5.78 -6.63
C LEU A 86 5.10 -4.49 -6.87
N LEU A 87 4.96 -3.68 -5.82
CA LEU A 87 4.28 -2.39 -5.89
C LEU A 87 4.99 -1.47 -6.90
N ALA A 88 6.31 -1.39 -6.82
CA ALA A 88 7.11 -0.53 -7.69
C ALA A 88 7.01 -0.92 -9.16
N GLN A 89 7.06 -2.21 -9.47
CA GLN A 89 6.90 -2.72 -10.83
C GLN A 89 5.52 -2.36 -11.39
N CYS A 90 4.45 -2.60 -10.63
CA CYS A 90 3.10 -2.25 -11.03
C CYS A 90 2.92 -0.73 -11.21
N ALA A 91 3.47 0.08 -10.29
CA ALA A 91 3.41 1.53 -10.41
C ALA A 91 4.19 2.05 -11.64
N ALA A 92 5.34 1.47 -11.96
CA ALA A 92 6.11 1.82 -13.16
C ALA A 92 5.36 1.43 -14.44
N GLU A 93 4.67 0.30 -14.47
CA GLU A 93 3.88 -0.14 -15.62
C GLU A 93 2.71 0.80 -15.94
N HIS A 94 2.00 1.27 -14.90
CA HIS A 94 0.77 2.07 -15.08
C HIS A 94 0.98 3.58 -14.97
N PHE A 95 2.07 4.04 -14.35
CA PHE A 95 2.29 5.44 -13.99
C PHE A 95 3.68 5.97 -14.34
N SER A 96 4.37 5.37 -15.31
CA SER A 96 5.69 5.84 -15.74
C SER A 96 5.66 7.32 -16.10
N GLY A 97 6.56 8.11 -15.50
CA GLY A 97 6.66 9.55 -15.75
C GLY A 97 5.52 10.41 -15.16
N ALA A 98 4.54 9.80 -14.47
CA ALA A 98 3.39 10.51 -13.94
C ALA A 98 3.59 11.08 -12.53
N PHE A 99 4.71 10.80 -11.87
CA PHE A 99 5.04 11.32 -10.54
C PHE A 99 6.53 11.67 -10.44
N ASP A 100 6.85 12.56 -9.53
CA ASP A 100 8.21 13.00 -9.17
C ASP A 100 8.51 12.86 -7.67
N THR A 101 7.49 12.62 -6.88
CA THR A 101 7.59 12.52 -5.42
C THR A 101 6.80 11.31 -4.92
N VAL A 102 7.36 10.57 -3.97
CA VAL A 102 6.70 9.42 -3.33
C VAL A 102 6.41 9.75 -1.87
N THR A 103 5.21 9.45 -1.42
CA THR A 103 4.79 9.52 -0.02
C THR A 103 3.97 8.29 0.36
N TRP A 104 3.58 8.19 1.60
CA TRP A 104 2.82 7.03 2.10
C TRP A 104 1.67 7.46 3.01
N VAL A 105 0.68 6.59 3.18
CA VAL A 105 -0.40 6.75 4.14
C VAL A 105 0.12 6.46 5.55
N PRO A 106 0.26 7.47 6.45
CA PRO A 106 0.85 7.25 7.76
C PRO A 106 -0.09 6.49 8.70
N VAL A 107 0.46 5.58 9.49
CA VAL A 107 -0.27 4.96 10.60
C VAL A 107 -0.33 5.89 11.81
N SER A 108 -1.33 5.69 12.69
CA SER A 108 -1.41 6.47 13.94
C SER A 108 -0.24 6.11 14.88
N PRO A 109 0.21 7.06 15.74
CA PRO A 109 1.27 6.79 16.73
C PRO A 109 0.98 5.59 17.63
N ARG A 110 -0.29 5.35 17.99
CA ARG A 110 -0.70 4.16 18.75
C ARG A 110 -0.42 2.88 17.98
N ARG A 111 -0.81 2.82 16.68
CA ARG A 111 -0.55 1.64 15.84
C ARG A 111 0.94 1.44 15.58
N LEU A 112 1.70 2.53 15.40
CA LEU A 112 3.14 2.46 15.25
C LEU A 112 3.80 1.83 16.48
N ARG A 113 3.44 2.27 17.70
CA ARG A 113 3.94 1.64 18.95
C ARG A 113 3.52 0.17 19.08
N GLN A 114 2.30 -0.16 18.67
CA GLN A 114 1.78 -1.53 18.77
C GLN A 114 2.41 -2.49 17.75
N ARG A 115 2.72 -2.01 16.54
CA ARG A 115 3.26 -2.82 15.43
C ARG A 115 4.78 -2.78 15.32
N GLY A 116 5.41 -1.75 15.87
CA GLY A 116 6.85 -1.50 15.78
C GLY A 116 7.29 -0.82 14.48
N TYR A 117 6.42 -0.76 13.46
CA TYR A 117 6.74 -0.13 12.16
C TYR A 117 5.47 0.36 11.42
N ASP A 118 5.72 1.26 10.47
CA ASP A 118 4.71 1.73 9.50
C ASP A 118 4.84 0.95 8.21
N GLN A 119 3.83 0.17 7.86
CA GLN A 119 3.84 -0.73 6.71
C GLN A 119 3.96 0.03 5.40
N ALA A 120 3.14 1.07 5.22
CA ALA A 120 3.13 1.85 4.00
C ALA A 120 4.44 2.60 3.80
N ARG A 121 5.07 3.09 4.88
CA ARG A 121 6.41 3.66 4.87
C ARG A 121 7.45 2.67 4.37
N LEU A 122 7.50 1.47 4.95
CA LEU A 122 8.47 0.44 4.55
C LEU A 122 8.28 0.02 3.08
N LEU A 123 7.03 -0.04 2.59
CA LEU A 123 6.74 -0.30 1.18
C LEU A 123 7.24 0.83 0.29
N ALA A 124 6.98 2.09 0.66
CA ALA A 124 7.47 3.26 -0.06
C ALA A 124 8.99 3.32 -0.09
N GLU A 125 9.67 3.08 1.04
CA GLU A 125 11.14 3.00 1.11
C GLU A 125 11.69 1.89 0.22
N SER A 126 11.01 0.75 0.16
CA SER A 126 11.41 -0.37 -0.71
C SER A 126 11.22 -0.07 -2.19
N ALA A 127 10.09 0.53 -2.55
CA ALA A 127 9.82 0.94 -3.92
C ALA A 127 10.81 2.01 -4.40
N CYS A 128 11.07 3.01 -3.57
CA CYS A 128 11.99 4.10 -3.88
C CYS A 128 13.44 3.65 -4.14
N ARG A 129 13.88 2.55 -3.51
CA ARG A 129 15.21 1.96 -3.83
C ARG A 129 15.34 1.52 -5.29
N LEU A 130 14.25 1.08 -5.93
CA LEU A 130 14.27 0.71 -7.35
C LEU A 130 14.29 1.92 -8.29
N TRP A 131 13.89 3.09 -7.79
CA TRP A 131 13.86 4.35 -8.54
C TRP A 131 14.99 5.30 -8.14
N ASP A 132 15.96 4.84 -7.33
CA ASP A 132 17.09 5.63 -6.80
C ASP A 132 16.64 6.96 -6.15
N THR A 133 15.57 6.88 -5.36
CA THR A 133 14.98 8.03 -4.66
C THR A 133 14.60 7.68 -3.22
N THR A 134 14.08 8.65 -2.48
CA THR A 134 13.61 8.48 -1.10
C THR A 134 12.19 9.01 -0.93
N PRO A 135 11.33 8.32 -0.15
CA PRO A 135 9.99 8.82 0.10
C PRO A 135 9.99 9.99 1.10
N VAL A 136 9.08 10.95 0.89
CA VAL A 136 8.96 12.18 1.69
C VAL A 136 7.72 12.09 2.60
N PRO A 137 7.81 12.43 3.91
CA PRO A 137 6.68 12.41 4.83
C PRO A 137 5.77 13.64 4.63
N LEU A 138 4.88 13.60 3.64
CA LEU A 138 3.98 14.71 3.29
C LEU A 138 2.68 14.73 4.09
N LEU A 139 2.37 13.64 4.81
CA LEU A 139 1.13 13.48 5.57
C LEU A 139 1.41 13.10 7.02
N CYS A 140 0.57 13.57 7.93
CA CYS A 140 0.49 13.08 9.29
C CYS A 140 -0.94 12.65 9.63
N LYS A 141 -1.06 11.67 10.54
CA LYS A 141 -2.35 11.22 11.05
C LYS A 141 -2.64 11.90 12.38
N THR A 142 -3.65 12.78 12.40
CA THR A 142 -3.98 13.64 13.55
C THR A 142 -4.90 12.98 14.56
N VAL A 143 -5.77 12.06 14.13
CA VAL A 143 -6.77 11.40 14.98
C VAL A 143 -6.57 9.90 15.00
N HIS A 144 -6.69 9.30 16.19
CA HIS A 144 -6.68 7.86 16.35
C HIS A 144 -8.12 7.32 16.24
N ASN A 145 -8.51 6.86 15.05
CA ASN A 145 -9.75 6.11 14.90
C ASN A 145 -9.52 4.64 15.25
N PRO A 146 -10.28 4.06 16.22
CA PRO A 146 -10.23 2.64 16.52
C PRO A 146 -10.49 1.83 15.26
N ALA A 147 -9.80 0.70 15.10
CA ALA A 147 -10.12 -0.25 14.04
C ALA A 147 -11.48 -0.86 14.38
N GLN A 148 -12.54 -0.41 13.73
CA GLN A 148 -13.83 -1.09 13.80
C GLN A 148 -13.81 -2.27 12.82
N SER A 149 -13.38 -3.43 13.33
CA SER A 149 -13.54 -4.72 12.67
C SER A 149 -15.01 -5.11 12.76
N GLY A 150 -15.83 -4.67 11.82
CA GLY A 150 -17.28 -4.99 11.84
C GLY A 150 -18.16 -4.09 10.98
N LEU A 151 -17.71 -2.93 10.55
CA LEU A 151 -18.50 -2.09 9.67
C LEU A 151 -18.53 -2.66 8.24
N ARG A 152 -19.64 -3.29 7.90
CA ARG A 152 -19.93 -3.87 6.57
C ARG A 152 -20.25 -2.81 5.52
N GLU A 153 -20.43 -1.55 5.87
CA GLU A 153 -20.87 -0.52 4.93
C GLU A 153 -19.74 0.42 4.50
N SER A 154 -19.60 0.57 3.19
CA SER A 154 -18.60 1.45 2.55
C SER A 154 -18.80 2.93 2.92
N ALA A 155 -20.03 3.35 3.23
CA ALA A 155 -20.37 4.69 3.69
C ALA A 155 -19.78 5.01 5.08
N ALA A 156 -19.88 4.06 6.03
CA ALA A 156 -19.33 4.21 7.37
C ALA A 156 -17.79 4.26 7.36
N ARG A 157 -17.14 3.54 6.45
CA ARG A 157 -15.67 3.65 6.29
C ARG A 157 -15.25 5.00 5.73
N ARG A 158 -16.03 5.61 4.83
CA ARG A 158 -15.75 6.96 4.31
C ARG A 158 -15.90 8.02 5.38
N ALA A 159 -16.99 8.00 6.17
CA ALA A 159 -17.22 8.94 7.26
C ALA A 159 -16.12 8.89 8.34
N ASN A 160 -15.54 7.72 8.60
CA ASN A 160 -14.50 7.53 9.63
C ASN A 160 -13.10 7.99 9.20
N VAL A 161 -12.89 8.44 7.96
CA VAL A 161 -11.57 8.82 7.45
C VAL A 161 -11.46 10.33 7.20
N LEU A 162 -12.59 11.04 7.06
CA LEU A 162 -12.61 12.49 6.85
C LEU A 162 -11.97 13.24 8.03
N GLY A 163 -11.03 14.15 7.72
CA GLY A 163 -10.35 14.99 8.71
C GLY A 163 -9.35 14.26 9.61
N VAL A 164 -9.03 13.01 9.31
CA VAL A 164 -8.09 12.17 10.08
C VAL A 164 -6.65 12.43 9.70
N TYR A 165 -6.41 12.98 8.53
CA TYR A 165 -5.08 13.29 8.00
C TYR A 165 -4.90 14.80 7.81
N ALA A 166 -3.66 15.25 7.98
CA ALA A 166 -3.25 16.62 7.71
C ALA A 166 -1.93 16.65 6.91
N PRO A 167 -1.66 17.72 6.15
CA PRO A 167 -0.37 17.87 5.50
C PRO A 167 0.72 18.06 6.57
N ALA A 168 1.83 17.35 6.43
CA ALA A 168 2.99 17.50 7.32
C ALA A 168 3.96 18.57 6.82
N SER A 169 4.05 18.77 5.51
CA SER A 169 4.96 19.71 4.84
C SER A 169 4.29 20.31 3.61
N PRO A 170 3.42 21.31 3.79
CA PRO A 170 2.72 21.94 2.65
C PRO A 170 3.68 22.52 1.60
N GLU A 171 4.80 23.10 2.03
CA GLU A 171 5.84 23.67 1.17
C GLU A 171 6.54 22.62 0.29
N GLN A 172 6.64 21.38 0.76
CA GLN A 172 7.20 20.25 -0.01
C GLN A 172 6.14 19.56 -0.87
N THR A 173 4.87 19.88 -0.66
CA THR A 173 3.74 19.28 -1.38
C THR A 173 3.36 20.11 -2.62
N ALA A 174 3.49 21.44 -2.53
CA ALA A 174 3.05 22.36 -3.57
C ALA A 174 3.75 22.11 -4.92
N GLY A 175 2.95 22.00 -6.00
CA GLY A 175 3.41 21.78 -7.37
C GLY A 175 3.96 20.39 -7.66
N LYS A 176 3.87 19.42 -6.72
CA LYS A 176 4.38 18.07 -6.90
C LYS A 176 3.33 17.14 -7.51
N ARG A 177 3.81 16.22 -8.36
CA ARG A 177 3.06 15.06 -8.82
C ARG A 177 3.42 13.88 -7.93
N ILE A 178 2.48 13.42 -7.14
CA ILE A 178 2.72 12.55 -6.00
C ILE A 178 2.24 11.12 -6.26
N LEU A 179 3.10 10.12 -6.00
CA LEU A 179 2.70 8.74 -5.82
C LEU A 179 2.46 8.48 -4.33
N LEU A 180 1.21 8.21 -3.96
CA LEU A 180 0.79 7.88 -2.59
C LEU A 180 0.72 6.36 -2.41
N VAL A 181 1.51 5.82 -1.47
CA VAL A 181 1.65 4.38 -1.22
C VAL A 181 0.83 3.95 0.00
N ASP A 182 0.12 2.81 -0.13
CA ASP A 182 -0.52 2.09 1.00
C ASP A 182 -0.31 0.58 0.82
N ASP A 183 -0.69 -0.22 1.79
CA ASP A 183 -0.59 -1.68 1.70
C ASP A 183 -1.78 -2.32 0.96
N ILE A 184 -3.01 -1.85 1.21
CA ILE A 184 -4.24 -2.41 0.61
C ILE A 184 -5.22 -1.29 0.25
N CYS A 185 -5.64 -1.25 -0.99
CA CYS A 185 -6.75 -0.43 -1.43
C CYS A 185 -8.06 -1.26 -1.35
N THR A 186 -8.85 -1.04 -0.31
CA THR A 186 -10.18 -1.66 -0.17
C THR A 186 -11.23 -0.88 -0.95
N THR A 187 -11.93 0.05 -0.34
CA THR A 187 -12.85 0.99 -1.00
C THR A 187 -12.12 2.19 -1.61
N GLY A 188 -10.83 2.37 -1.30
CA GLY A 188 -10.06 3.55 -1.63
C GLY A 188 -10.29 4.76 -0.72
N ALA A 189 -11.18 4.66 0.28
CA ALA A 189 -11.55 5.81 1.12
C ALA A 189 -10.36 6.49 1.79
N THR A 190 -9.43 5.73 2.33
CA THR A 190 -8.21 6.26 2.97
C THR A 190 -7.33 6.98 1.95
N LEU A 191 -7.06 6.34 0.81
CA LEU A 191 -6.23 6.91 -0.26
C LEU A 191 -6.88 8.17 -0.86
N MET A 192 -8.20 8.16 -1.06
CA MET A 192 -8.93 9.33 -1.55
C MET A 192 -8.87 10.50 -0.59
N GLU A 193 -9.02 10.26 0.72
CA GLU A 193 -8.91 11.31 1.73
C GLU A 193 -7.49 11.87 1.81
N CYS A 194 -6.46 11.03 1.83
CA CYS A 194 -5.07 11.46 1.80
C CYS A 194 -4.75 12.26 0.51
N ALA A 195 -5.26 11.79 -0.64
CA ALA A 195 -5.10 12.50 -1.91
C ALA A 195 -5.82 13.87 -1.91
N ARG A 196 -7.00 13.97 -1.29
CA ARG A 196 -7.70 15.24 -1.09
C ARG A 196 -6.84 16.23 -0.29
N VAL A 197 -6.32 15.77 0.86
CA VAL A 197 -5.46 16.59 1.74
C VAL A 197 -4.19 17.06 1.02
N LEU A 198 -3.55 16.21 0.21
CA LEU A 198 -2.38 16.58 -0.56
C LEU A 198 -2.71 17.59 -1.66
N ARG A 199 -3.85 17.45 -2.36
CA ARG A 199 -4.29 18.44 -3.37
C ARG A 199 -4.64 19.77 -2.74
N GLU A 200 -5.29 19.78 -1.58
CA GLU A 200 -5.57 21.01 -0.82
C GLU A 200 -4.29 21.70 -0.32
N ALA A 201 -3.22 20.92 -0.09
CA ALA A 201 -1.88 21.45 0.20
C ALA A 201 -1.10 21.88 -1.06
N GLY A 202 -1.74 21.85 -2.24
CA GLY A 202 -1.17 22.37 -3.49
C GLY A 202 -0.48 21.32 -4.37
N ALA A 203 -0.65 20.02 -4.14
CA ALA A 203 -0.15 19.01 -5.08
C ALA A 203 -0.78 19.18 -6.47
N GLU A 204 0.01 19.07 -7.53
CA GLU A 204 -0.44 19.17 -8.93
C GLU A 204 -1.29 17.94 -9.32
N ASP A 205 -0.82 16.74 -8.99
CA ASP A 205 -1.55 15.48 -9.16
C ASP A 205 -1.21 14.51 -8.04
N VAL A 206 -2.15 13.62 -7.74
CA VAL A 206 -1.96 12.53 -6.78
C VAL A 206 -2.52 11.25 -7.37
N ILE A 207 -1.63 10.31 -7.62
CA ILE A 207 -1.93 8.92 -7.99
C ILE A 207 -1.55 8.00 -6.83
N CYS A 208 -2.12 6.81 -6.79
CA CYS A 208 -1.94 5.89 -5.69
C CYS A 208 -1.40 4.54 -6.15
N ALA A 209 -0.65 3.87 -5.27
CA ALA A 209 -0.27 2.48 -5.45
C ALA A 209 -0.46 1.71 -4.15
N ALA A 210 -0.86 0.45 -4.27
CA ALA A 210 -1.00 -0.48 -3.15
C ALA A 210 -0.44 -1.85 -3.53
N VAL A 211 -0.21 -2.73 -2.57
CA VAL A 211 0.18 -4.12 -2.87
C VAL A 211 -1.00 -4.93 -3.36
N ALA A 212 -2.21 -4.64 -2.87
CA ALA A 212 -3.40 -5.37 -3.28
C ALA A 212 -4.67 -4.50 -3.33
N LEU A 213 -5.58 -4.86 -4.26
CA LEU A 213 -6.94 -4.34 -4.38
C LEU A 213 -7.93 -5.35 -3.81
N THR A 214 -8.91 -4.91 -3.03
CA THR A 214 -10.07 -5.76 -2.73
C THR A 214 -10.98 -5.84 -3.96
N PRO A 215 -11.40 -7.03 -4.42
CA PRO A 215 -12.38 -7.13 -5.50
C PRO A 215 -13.62 -6.28 -5.20
N LEU A 216 -14.10 -5.53 -6.17
CA LEU A 216 -15.40 -4.87 -6.03
C LEU A 216 -16.47 -5.96 -6.12
N GLU A 217 -17.40 -5.99 -5.17
CA GLU A 217 -18.61 -6.77 -5.36
C GLU A 217 -19.28 -6.27 -6.65
N LYS A 218 -19.35 -7.14 -7.66
CA LYS A 218 -20.20 -6.85 -8.84
C LYS A 218 -21.59 -6.68 -8.28
N GLY A 219 -22.11 -5.46 -8.31
CA GLY A 219 -23.48 -5.20 -7.94
C GLY A 219 -24.37 -6.21 -8.68
N THR A 220 -25.11 -7.01 -7.94
CA THR A 220 -26.15 -7.89 -8.45
C THR A 220 -27.31 -7.05 -8.95
N GLY A 221 -27.07 -6.33 -10.06
CA GLY A 221 -28.06 -5.66 -10.86
C GLY A 221 -28.52 -6.59 -11.96
N GLY A 222 -29.07 -7.76 -11.59
CA GLY A 222 -29.90 -8.53 -12.52
C GLY A 222 -31.28 -7.90 -12.58
N PRO A 223 -31.90 -7.73 -13.78
CA PRO A 223 -33.26 -7.29 -13.87
C PRO A 223 -34.17 -8.33 -13.19
N LYS A 224 -34.92 -7.90 -12.18
CA LYS A 224 -36.09 -8.68 -11.75
C LYS A 224 -37.06 -8.67 -12.90
N ASN A 225 -37.08 -9.74 -13.66
CA ASN A 225 -38.15 -10.00 -14.59
C ASN A 225 -39.45 -10.15 -13.82
N ALA A 226 -40.42 -9.31 -14.22
CA ALA A 226 -41.83 -9.39 -13.87
C ALA A 226 -42.45 -10.68 -14.38
#